data_fa116b1bd009cd6e5633de66c4163446
#
_entry.id   fa116b1bd009cd6e5633de66c4163446
#
_cell.length_a   1.000
_cell.length_b   1.000
_cell.length_c   1.000
_cell.angle_alpha   90.00
_cell.angle_beta   90.00
_cell.angle_gamma   90.00
#
_symmetry.space_group_name_H-M   'P 1'
#
loop_
_entity.id
_entity.type
_entity.pdbx_description
1 polymer ?
#
loop_
_entity_poly.entity_id
_entity_poly.type
_entity_poly.pdbx_seq_one_letter_code
_entity_poly.pdbx_strand_id
1 'polypeptide(L)'
;MRLAMIWALALLLAGPLRAQDYIATTGPLADDDFYRLVACAAPPRGPCAKPSVRWPLGAQLKVAIARMDRAFLGRPQARARAALARAVQYLNATGANIRLVRSDSPANADIRLYFVDNDGRTPLLGKGIRGFEGAVVRGGAVRIWWDQAGIIQGANIVFTRRLAIRDYESALLEELTQSLGLMTDIKNSHYNGLSIFAEDSNATKQLAPQDKMALRRHYRPGETGLRQTR
;
A
#
# COMPACT_ATOMS: atom_id res chain seq x y z
N MET A 1 63.34 8.96 -12.53
CA MET A 1 62.07 8.53 -13.17
C MET A 1 61.09 8.04 -12.07
N ARG A 2 60.09 8.84 -11.76
CA ARG A 2 59.03 8.49 -10.78
C ARG A 2 57.78 8.13 -11.56
N LEU A 3 57.37 6.87 -11.56
CA LEU A 3 56.07 6.42 -12.09
C LEU A 3 54.98 6.85 -11.14
N ALA A 4 54.07 7.72 -11.63
CA ALA A 4 52.81 8.02 -10.98
C ALA A 4 51.76 6.98 -11.33
N MET A 5 51.34 6.23 -10.35
CA MET A 5 50.29 5.22 -10.45
C MET A 5 48.95 5.87 -10.31
N ILE A 6 48.21 6.05 -11.42
CA ILE A 6 46.87 6.62 -11.47
C ILE A 6 45.88 5.52 -11.09
N TRP A 7 45.26 5.63 -9.88
CA TRP A 7 44.12 4.80 -9.48
C TRP A 7 42.85 5.40 -10.09
N ALA A 8 42.31 4.73 -11.10
CA ALA A 8 40.98 5.04 -11.64
C ALA A 8 39.92 4.52 -10.65
N LEU A 9 39.26 5.42 -9.94
CA LEU A 9 38.12 5.12 -9.07
C LEU A 9 36.88 4.92 -9.94
N ALA A 10 36.53 3.65 -10.21
CA ALA A 10 35.29 3.31 -10.88
C ALA A 10 34.11 3.59 -9.92
N LEU A 11 33.44 4.73 -10.07
CA LEU A 11 32.15 5.01 -9.46
C LEU A 11 31.09 4.10 -10.09
N LEU A 12 30.75 3.02 -9.42
CA LEU A 12 29.54 2.24 -9.71
C LEU A 12 28.34 3.11 -9.38
N LEU A 13 27.72 3.68 -10.40
CA LEU A 13 26.41 4.31 -10.34
C LEU A 13 25.37 3.20 -10.07
N ALA A 14 25.15 2.88 -8.80
CA ALA A 14 23.97 2.14 -8.38
C ALA A 14 22.75 3.03 -8.64
N GLY A 15 22.13 2.89 -9.80
CA GLY A 15 20.82 3.48 -10.06
C GLY A 15 19.81 2.97 -9.01
N PRO A 16 18.79 3.76 -8.64
CA PRO A 16 17.78 3.30 -7.72
C PRO A 16 17.08 2.06 -8.33
N LEU A 17 17.32 0.90 -7.74
CA LEU A 17 16.50 -0.28 -7.99
C LEU A 17 15.06 0.12 -7.61
N ARG A 18 14.22 0.35 -8.61
CA ARG A 18 12.77 0.44 -8.39
C ARG A 18 12.37 -0.92 -7.86
N ALA A 19 12.07 -0.99 -6.57
CA ALA A 19 11.46 -2.16 -6.00
C ALA A 19 10.19 -2.46 -6.82
N GLN A 20 10.10 -3.64 -7.40
CA GLN A 20 8.88 -4.12 -8.04
C GLN A 20 7.80 -4.13 -6.98
N ASP A 21 6.69 -3.45 -7.23
CA ASP A 21 5.59 -3.36 -6.28
C ASP A 21 4.75 -4.65 -6.26
N TYR A 22 5.04 -5.61 -7.14
CA TYR A 22 4.38 -6.91 -7.22
C TYR A 22 5.37 -8.09 -7.32
N ILE A 23 4.88 -9.28 -6.97
CA ILE A 23 5.57 -10.56 -7.21
C ILE A 23 4.76 -11.37 -8.23
N ALA A 24 5.42 -11.82 -9.30
CA ALA A 24 4.81 -12.69 -10.29
C ALA A 24 4.80 -14.15 -9.79
N THR A 25 3.63 -14.79 -9.86
CA THR A 25 3.43 -16.19 -9.46
C THR A 25 2.45 -16.88 -10.41
N THR A 26 2.23 -18.18 -10.24
CA THR A 26 1.26 -18.97 -11.03
C THR A 26 0.41 -19.84 -10.14
N GLY A 27 -0.88 -20.01 -10.51
CA GLY A 27 -1.81 -20.85 -9.78
C GLY A 27 -2.13 -20.40 -8.35
N PRO A 28 -2.88 -21.16 -7.58
CA PRO A 28 -3.22 -20.84 -6.21
C PRO A 28 -1.98 -20.91 -5.29
N LEU A 29 -1.85 -19.96 -4.37
CA LEU A 29 -0.82 -19.94 -3.34
C LEU A 29 -1.33 -20.60 -2.06
N ALA A 30 -0.44 -21.32 -1.36
CA ALA A 30 -0.69 -21.70 0.03
C ALA A 30 -0.82 -20.46 0.91
N ASP A 31 -1.55 -20.53 2.01
CA ASP A 31 -1.82 -19.40 2.90
C ASP A 31 -0.53 -18.74 3.44
N ASP A 32 0.51 -19.55 3.71
CA ASP A 32 1.80 -19.00 4.17
C ASP A 32 2.51 -18.21 3.07
N ASP A 33 2.58 -18.75 1.86
CA ASP A 33 3.19 -18.08 0.72
C ASP A 33 2.43 -16.80 0.35
N PHE A 34 1.08 -16.84 0.36
CA PHE A 34 0.23 -15.66 0.12
C PHE A 34 0.52 -14.55 1.14
N TYR A 35 0.47 -14.90 2.44
CA TYR A 35 0.73 -13.92 3.50
C TYR A 35 2.13 -13.30 3.40
N ARG A 36 3.17 -14.13 3.25
CA ARG A 36 4.55 -13.66 3.16
C ARG A 36 4.80 -12.81 1.90
N LEU A 37 4.13 -13.13 0.80
CA LEU A 37 4.20 -12.34 -0.41
C LEU A 37 3.64 -10.93 -0.17
N VAL A 38 2.41 -10.80 0.32
CA VAL A 38 1.78 -9.48 0.51
C VAL A 38 2.40 -8.68 1.66
N ALA A 39 2.95 -9.36 2.68
CA ALA A 39 3.52 -8.72 3.87
C ALA A 39 4.99 -8.28 3.70
N CYS A 40 5.79 -9.02 2.93
CA CYS A 40 7.23 -8.77 2.83
C CYS A 40 7.86 -9.07 1.46
N ALA A 41 7.04 -9.16 0.41
CA ALA A 41 7.47 -9.47 -0.96
C ALA A 41 8.31 -10.76 -1.07
N ALA A 42 7.95 -11.79 -0.30
CA ALA A 42 8.58 -13.11 -0.43
C ALA A 42 7.99 -13.85 -1.64
N PRO A 43 8.79 -14.31 -2.60
CA PRO A 43 8.30 -15.28 -3.58
C PRO A 43 7.93 -16.60 -2.87
N PRO A 44 7.08 -17.46 -3.46
CA PRO A 44 6.70 -18.72 -2.85
C PRO A 44 7.92 -19.51 -2.38
N ARG A 45 7.94 -19.92 -1.11
CA ARG A 45 9.05 -20.61 -0.42
C ARG A 45 10.38 -19.84 -0.39
N GLY A 46 10.41 -18.58 -0.82
CA GLY A 46 11.59 -17.72 -0.83
C GLY A 46 11.72 -16.82 0.41
N PRO A 47 12.83 -16.10 0.55
CA PRO A 47 13.03 -15.14 1.63
C PRO A 47 12.24 -13.85 1.40
N CYS A 48 11.98 -13.08 2.48
CA CYS A 48 11.43 -11.75 2.40
C CYS A 48 12.39 -10.77 1.70
N ALA A 49 11.91 -10.04 0.70
CA ALA A 49 12.65 -9.00 -0.01
C ALA A 49 12.48 -7.59 0.59
N LYS A 50 11.40 -7.40 1.37
CA LYS A 50 11.08 -6.14 2.06
C LYS A 50 10.90 -6.39 3.57
N PRO A 51 11.10 -5.39 4.44
CA PRO A 51 10.74 -5.51 5.84
C PRO A 51 9.22 -5.69 5.97
N SER A 52 8.79 -6.53 6.91
CA SER A 52 7.40 -6.60 7.33
C SER A 52 7.16 -5.52 8.38
N VAL A 53 6.24 -4.61 8.09
CA VAL A 53 5.93 -3.45 8.93
C VAL A 53 4.44 -3.41 9.25
N ARG A 54 4.07 -2.95 10.45
CA ARG A 54 2.66 -2.90 10.87
C ARG A 54 2.40 -1.76 11.85
N TRP A 55 1.16 -1.38 12.01
CA TRP A 55 0.73 -0.54 13.11
C TRP A 55 0.81 -1.30 14.44
N PRO A 56 0.82 -0.59 15.59
CA PRO A 56 0.73 -1.25 16.90
C PRO A 56 -0.49 -2.17 16.99
N LEU A 57 -0.34 -3.32 17.62
CA LEU A 57 -1.46 -4.24 17.85
C LEU A 57 -2.54 -3.58 18.71
N GLY A 58 -3.79 -3.77 18.35
CA GLY A 58 -4.93 -3.16 19.02
C GLY A 58 -5.09 -1.67 18.76
N ALA A 59 -4.31 -1.08 17.86
CA ALA A 59 -4.41 0.34 17.53
C ALA A 59 -5.79 0.67 16.92
N GLN A 60 -6.30 1.85 17.29
CA GLN A 60 -7.44 2.48 16.65
C GLN A 60 -6.94 3.61 15.75
N LEU A 61 -6.97 3.39 14.44
CA LEU A 61 -6.44 4.31 13.44
C LEU A 61 -7.50 5.26 12.93
N LYS A 62 -7.20 6.54 12.93
CA LYS A 62 -8.04 7.58 12.34
C LYS A 62 -7.74 7.71 10.86
N VAL A 63 -8.79 7.60 10.03
CA VAL A 63 -8.69 7.70 8.57
C VAL A 63 -9.47 8.92 8.10
N ALA A 64 -8.84 9.84 7.39
CA ALA A 64 -9.49 11.07 6.92
C ALA A 64 -9.17 11.37 5.45
N ILE A 65 -10.15 11.96 4.75
CA ILE A 65 -9.89 12.63 3.48
C ILE A 65 -9.29 13.99 3.79
N ALA A 66 -7.98 14.11 3.59
CA ALA A 66 -7.22 15.31 3.93
C ALA A 66 -7.33 16.40 2.85
N ARG A 67 -7.52 16.00 1.59
CA ARG A 67 -7.67 16.92 0.47
C ARG A 67 -8.53 16.31 -0.62
N MET A 68 -9.36 17.14 -1.21
CA MET A 68 -10.14 16.79 -2.39
C MET A 68 -10.16 17.99 -3.33
N ASP A 69 -9.40 17.89 -4.41
CA ASP A 69 -9.31 18.95 -5.40
C ASP A 69 -10.63 19.10 -6.15
N ARG A 70 -10.86 20.29 -6.75
CA ARG A 70 -12.12 20.68 -7.39
C ARG A 70 -12.62 19.66 -8.43
N ALA A 71 -11.72 19.01 -9.13
CA ALA A 71 -12.04 17.99 -10.14
C ALA A 71 -12.76 16.75 -9.57
N PHE A 72 -12.72 16.55 -8.26
CA PHE A 72 -13.36 15.42 -7.57
C PHE A 72 -14.64 15.79 -6.81
N LEU A 73 -15.11 17.04 -6.89
CA LEU A 73 -16.32 17.47 -6.22
C LEU A 73 -17.59 16.88 -6.86
N GLY A 74 -18.69 16.90 -6.14
CA GLY A 74 -19.99 16.38 -6.60
C GLY A 74 -20.04 14.84 -6.57
N ARG A 75 -20.43 14.22 -7.68
CA ARG A 75 -20.59 12.76 -7.78
C ARG A 75 -19.33 11.96 -7.43
N PRO A 76 -18.11 12.31 -7.89
CA PRO A 76 -16.88 11.64 -7.47
C PRO A 76 -16.68 11.69 -5.95
N GLN A 77 -16.91 12.85 -5.32
CA GLN A 77 -16.78 13.04 -3.87
C GLN A 77 -17.73 12.11 -3.09
N ALA A 78 -18.99 12.07 -3.49
CA ALA A 78 -19.98 11.20 -2.84
C ALA A 78 -19.58 9.72 -2.95
N ARG A 79 -19.10 9.29 -4.11
CA ARG A 79 -18.61 7.92 -4.33
C ARG A 79 -17.37 7.61 -3.51
N ALA A 80 -16.40 8.52 -3.45
CA ALA A 80 -15.19 8.35 -2.64
C ALA A 80 -15.51 8.21 -1.15
N ARG A 81 -16.40 9.06 -0.61
CA ARG A 81 -16.84 8.96 0.78
C ARG A 81 -17.58 7.65 1.08
N ALA A 82 -18.42 7.17 0.17
CA ALA A 82 -19.13 5.90 0.31
C ALA A 82 -18.14 4.70 0.21
N ALA A 83 -17.19 4.74 -0.73
CA ALA A 83 -16.16 3.72 -0.89
C ALA A 83 -15.26 3.63 0.36
N LEU A 84 -14.83 4.78 0.91
CA LEU A 84 -14.07 4.81 2.16
C LEU A 84 -14.86 4.21 3.33
N ALA A 85 -16.15 4.54 3.45
CA ALA A 85 -16.99 3.98 4.51
C ALA A 85 -17.08 2.46 4.42
N ARG A 86 -17.25 1.89 3.20
CA ARG A 86 -17.28 0.45 2.97
C ARG A 86 -15.93 -0.20 3.24
N ALA A 87 -14.83 0.38 2.75
CA ALA A 87 -13.49 -0.14 2.99
C ALA A 87 -13.19 -0.26 4.50
N VAL A 88 -13.49 0.79 5.27
CA VAL A 88 -13.37 0.76 6.75
C VAL A 88 -14.24 -0.34 7.36
N GLN A 89 -15.49 -0.50 6.90
CA GLN A 89 -16.39 -1.55 7.37
C GLN A 89 -15.82 -2.95 7.08
N TYR A 90 -15.36 -3.21 5.86
CA TYR A 90 -14.80 -4.49 5.46
C TYR A 90 -13.53 -4.84 6.23
N LEU A 91 -12.61 -3.88 6.41
CA LEU A 91 -11.39 -4.09 7.16
C LEU A 91 -11.67 -4.38 8.64
N ASN A 92 -12.57 -3.64 9.26
CA ASN A 92 -12.98 -3.88 10.66
C ASN A 92 -13.70 -5.23 10.84
N ALA A 93 -14.39 -5.72 9.82
CA ALA A 93 -15.10 -7.00 9.85
C ALA A 93 -14.17 -8.22 9.67
N THR A 94 -12.87 -8.01 9.43
CA THR A 94 -11.90 -9.12 9.25
C THR A 94 -11.59 -9.87 10.53
N GLY A 95 -11.75 -9.26 11.70
CA GLY A 95 -11.32 -9.78 13.00
C GLY A 95 -9.82 -9.62 13.27
N ALA A 96 -9.10 -8.84 12.45
CA ALA A 96 -7.72 -8.46 12.73
C ALA A 96 -7.66 -7.55 13.98
N ASN A 97 -6.60 -7.70 14.78
CA ASN A 97 -6.42 -6.90 16.02
C ASN A 97 -5.95 -5.48 15.70
N ILE A 98 -6.76 -4.77 14.90
CA ILE A 98 -6.63 -3.36 14.54
C ILE A 98 -8.02 -2.82 14.19
N ARG A 99 -8.27 -1.55 14.45
CA ARG A 99 -9.55 -0.90 14.17
C ARG A 99 -9.33 0.40 13.41
N LEU A 100 -10.10 0.63 12.36
CA LEU A 100 -10.13 1.88 11.61
C LEU A 100 -11.36 2.68 11.99
N VAL A 101 -11.19 4.00 12.17
CA VAL A 101 -12.28 4.95 12.44
C VAL A 101 -12.17 6.10 11.46
N ARG A 102 -13.28 6.47 10.84
CA ARG A 102 -13.33 7.67 10.01
C ARG A 102 -13.24 8.92 10.87
N SER A 103 -12.50 9.91 10.40
CA SER A 103 -12.34 11.21 11.06
C SER A 103 -12.59 12.34 10.07
N ASP A 104 -13.22 13.41 10.54
CA ASP A 104 -13.35 14.64 9.77
C ASP A 104 -12.20 15.64 10.05
N SER A 105 -11.26 15.27 10.94
CA SER A 105 -10.06 16.06 11.27
C SER A 105 -8.80 15.44 10.63
N PRO A 106 -8.37 15.93 9.45
CA PRO A 106 -7.17 15.40 8.79
C PRO A 106 -5.87 15.65 9.58
N ALA A 107 -5.83 16.72 10.37
CA ALA A 107 -4.63 17.06 11.16
C ALA A 107 -4.24 15.93 12.12
N ASN A 108 -5.24 15.25 12.70
CA ASN A 108 -5.07 14.19 13.69
C ASN A 108 -5.28 12.78 13.09
N ALA A 109 -5.28 12.65 11.75
CA ALA A 109 -5.46 11.35 11.11
C ALA A 109 -4.12 10.62 10.98
N ASP A 110 -4.16 9.30 11.21
CA ASP A 110 -3.05 8.39 11.04
C ASP A 110 -2.87 8.02 9.56
N ILE A 111 -4.00 7.86 8.85
CA ILE A 111 -4.05 7.57 7.42
C ILE A 111 -4.80 8.71 6.72
N ARG A 112 -4.11 9.38 5.79
CA ARG A 112 -4.65 10.54 5.06
C ARG A 112 -4.84 10.24 3.60
N LEU A 113 -6.04 10.51 3.07
CA LEU A 113 -6.39 10.34 1.67
C LEU A 113 -6.39 11.70 0.96
N TYR A 114 -5.79 11.75 -0.22
CA TYR A 114 -5.69 12.93 -1.07
C TYR A 114 -6.23 12.60 -2.46
N PHE A 115 -7.24 13.35 -2.90
CA PHE A 115 -7.77 13.30 -4.26
C PHE A 115 -7.21 14.50 -5.02
N VAL A 116 -6.22 14.26 -5.87
CA VAL A 116 -5.38 15.31 -6.47
C VAL A 116 -5.71 15.48 -7.95
N ASP A 117 -5.96 16.71 -8.35
CA ASP A 117 -6.13 17.07 -9.77
C ASP A 117 -4.79 16.91 -10.51
N ASN A 118 -4.57 15.70 -10.98
CA ASN A 118 -3.42 15.28 -11.76
C ASN A 118 -3.87 14.20 -12.76
N ASP A 119 -3.28 14.16 -13.93
CA ASP A 119 -3.64 13.23 -15.02
C ASP A 119 -3.12 11.80 -14.83
N GLY A 120 -2.34 11.56 -13.78
CA GLY A 120 -1.71 10.27 -13.50
C GLY A 120 -0.55 9.90 -14.42
N ARG A 121 -0.05 10.86 -15.22
CA ARG A 121 1.07 10.69 -16.15
C ARG A 121 2.22 11.64 -15.82
N THR A 122 1.91 12.78 -15.23
CA THR A 122 2.88 13.80 -14.83
C THR A 122 3.24 13.67 -13.36
N PRO A 123 4.48 14.05 -12.97
CA PRO A 123 4.89 14.05 -11.56
C PRO A 123 4.01 14.96 -10.70
N LEU A 124 3.78 14.57 -9.47
CA LEU A 124 3.14 15.39 -8.45
C LEU A 124 4.16 16.39 -7.90
N LEU A 125 4.06 17.68 -8.31
CA LEU A 125 4.96 18.73 -7.87
C LEU A 125 4.22 19.79 -7.04
N GLY A 126 4.85 20.26 -5.95
CA GLY A 126 4.33 21.34 -5.12
C GLY A 126 3.00 21.01 -4.41
N LYS A 127 2.68 19.74 -4.25
CA LYS A 127 1.43 19.33 -3.59
C LYS A 127 1.53 19.28 -2.08
N GLY A 128 2.75 19.27 -1.52
CA GLY A 128 3.00 19.19 -0.08
C GLY A 128 2.57 17.86 0.56
N ILE A 129 2.47 16.78 -0.22
CA ILE A 129 2.06 15.46 0.26
C ILE A 129 3.33 14.63 0.53
N ARG A 130 3.59 14.33 1.81
CA ARG A 130 4.75 13.55 2.22
C ARG A 130 4.83 12.22 1.47
N GLY A 131 6.00 11.94 0.85
CA GLY A 131 6.29 10.71 0.11
C GLY A 131 5.83 10.72 -1.36
N PHE A 132 5.19 11.82 -1.82
CA PHE A 132 4.67 11.90 -3.18
C PHE A 132 5.27 13.03 -4.03
N GLU A 133 6.16 13.86 -3.49
CA GLU A 133 6.82 14.89 -4.29
C GLU A 133 7.62 14.25 -5.43
N GLY A 134 7.38 14.67 -6.66
CA GLY A 134 8.00 14.09 -7.86
C GLY A 134 7.48 12.71 -8.29
N ALA A 135 6.55 12.10 -7.56
CA ALA A 135 6.00 10.79 -7.91
C ALA A 135 4.98 10.87 -9.05
N VAL A 136 4.99 9.89 -9.94
CA VAL A 136 3.91 9.66 -10.92
C VAL A 136 2.96 8.60 -10.36
N VAL A 137 1.70 8.99 -10.11
CA VAL A 137 0.67 8.11 -9.54
C VAL A 137 -0.37 7.79 -10.62
N ARG A 138 -0.43 6.55 -11.06
CA ARG A 138 -1.24 6.10 -12.20
C ARG A 138 -2.70 5.75 -11.86
N GLY A 139 -3.23 6.18 -10.75
CA GLY A 139 -4.61 5.91 -10.30
C GLY A 139 -4.68 6.11 -8.81
N GLY A 140 -4.30 5.10 -8.04
CA GLY A 140 -4.04 5.14 -6.61
C GLY A 140 -2.59 4.85 -6.29
N ALA A 141 -2.15 5.25 -5.11
CA ALA A 141 -0.90 4.80 -4.52
C ALA A 141 -0.86 5.14 -3.03
N VAL A 142 -0.21 4.30 -2.23
CA VAL A 142 0.03 4.52 -0.81
C VAL A 142 1.52 4.74 -0.53
N ARG A 143 1.81 5.54 0.48
CA ARG A 143 3.13 5.65 1.10
C ARG A 143 2.97 5.57 2.60
N ILE A 144 3.75 4.71 3.23
CA ILE A 144 3.83 4.55 4.68
C ILE A 144 5.23 4.92 5.15
N TRP A 145 5.34 5.31 6.40
CA TRP A 145 6.63 5.50 7.07
C TRP A 145 6.57 4.82 8.44
N TRP A 146 7.69 4.24 8.84
CA TRP A 146 7.80 3.43 10.04
C TRP A 146 9.11 3.71 10.76
N ASP A 147 9.20 3.27 12.00
CA ASP A 147 10.40 3.37 12.83
C ASP A 147 11.33 2.14 12.65
N GLN A 148 12.44 2.15 13.38
CA GLN A 148 13.43 1.06 13.32
C GLN A 148 12.89 -0.29 13.80
N ALA A 149 11.84 -0.31 14.60
CA ALA A 149 11.16 -1.52 15.05
C ALA A 149 10.14 -2.05 14.03
N GLY A 150 9.96 -1.37 12.88
CA GLY A 150 8.97 -1.72 11.87
C GLY A 150 7.55 -1.29 12.24
N ILE A 151 7.38 -0.39 13.21
CA ILE A 151 6.08 0.13 13.61
C ILE A 151 5.71 1.33 12.74
N ILE A 152 4.59 1.20 12.02
CA ILE A 152 4.09 2.26 11.14
C ILE A 152 3.68 3.47 11.98
N GLN A 153 4.10 4.65 11.54
CA GLN A 153 3.89 5.95 12.19
C GLN A 153 2.92 6.85 11.39
N GLY A 154 2.59 6.47 10.17
CA GLY A 154 1.66 7.22 9.34
C GLY A 154 1.59 6.71 7.92
N ALA A 155 0.50 7.06 7.23
CA ALA A 155 0.28 6.72 5.83
C ALA A 155 -0.39 7.87 5.07
N ASN A 156 0.02 8.05 3.82
CA ASN A 156 -0.67 8.90 2.86
C ASN A 156 -1.09 8.05 1.66
N ILE A 157 -2.32 8.25 1.20
CA ILE A 157 -2.88 7.62 0.01
C ILE A 157 -3.25 8.73 -0.97
N VAL A 158 -2.80 8.63 -2.21
CA VAL A 158 -3.10 9.59 -3.26
C VAL A 158 -3.91 8.94 -4.36
N PHE A 159 -4.99 9.58 -4.77
CA PHE A 159 -5.77 9.23 -5.95
C PHE A 159 -5.71 10.35 -6.98
N THR A 160 -5.53 9.99 -8.25
CA THR A 160 -5.49 10.94 -9.37
C THR A 160 -6.71 10.78 -10.27
N ARG A 161 -6.95 11.73 -11.20
CA ARG A 161 -8.06 11.67 -12.18
C ARG A 161 -8.01 10.46 -13.12
N ARG A 162 -6.89 9.75 -13.16
CA ARG A 162 -6.77 8.52 -13.94
C ARG A 162 -7.59 7.38 -13.36
N LEU A 163 -7.88 7.38 -12.05
CA LEU A 163 -8.77 6.41 -11.43
C LEU A 163 -10.21 6.68 -11.85
N ALA A 164 -10.84 5.73 -12.54
CA ALA A 164 -12.23 5.85 -12.94
C ALA A 164 -13.15 5.74 -11.71
N ILE A 165 -14.26 6.48 -11.71
CA ILE A 165 -15.22 6.51 -10.57
C ILE A 165 -15.77 5.10 -10.24
N ARG A 166 -15.93 4.25 -11.26
CA ARG A 166 -16.39 2.85 -11.08
C ARG A 166 -15.41 1.99 -10.27
N ASP A 167 -14.14 2.37 -10.23
CA ASP A 167 -13.06 1.63 -9.58
C ASP A 167 -12.73 2.16 -8.16
N TYR A 168 -13.46 3.19 -7.69
CA TYR A 168 -13.20 3.78 -6.37
C TYR A 168 -13.35 2.78 -5.22
N GLU A 169 -14.29 1.83 -5.32
CA GLU A 169 -14.52 0.85 -4.25
C GLU A 169 -13.35 -0.14 -4.12
N SER A 170 -12.85 -0.63 -5.24
CA SER A 170 -11.69 -1.53 -5.25
C SER A 170 -10.41 -0.78 -4.85
N ALA A 171 -10.10 0.32 -5.52
CA ALA A 171 -8.87 1.06 -5.27
C ALA A 171 -8.78 1.61 -3.83
N LEU A 172 -9.89 2.13 -3.25
CA LEU A 172 -9.85 2.57 -1.86
C LEU A 172 -9.68 1.40 -0.87
N LEU A 173 -10.28 0.25 -1.15
CA LEU A 173 -10.11 -0.94 -0.32
C LEU A 173 -8.67 -1.45 -0.40
N GLU A 174 -8.09 -1.52 -1.60
CA GLU A 174 -6.72 -1.93 -1.87
C GLU A 174 -5.71 -1.03 -1.15
N GLU A 175 -5.70 0.28 -1.46
CA GLU A 175 -4.74 1.23 -0.90
C GLU A 175 -4.88 1.36 0.62
N LEU A 176 -6.11 1.26 1.14
CA LEU A 176 -6.33 1.27 2.58
C LEU A 176 -5.82 -0.03 3.23
N THR A 177 -5.96 -1.18 2.57
CA THR A 177 -5.39 -2.45 3.03
C THR A 177 -3.86 -2.41 3.02
N GLN A 178 -3.27 -1.89 1.96
CA GLN A 178 -1.82 -1.73 1.84
C GLN A 178 -1.28 -0.75 2.89
N SER A 179 -2.03 0.30 3.25
CA SER A 179 -1.66 1.22 4.32
C SER A 179 -1.55 0.56 5.71
N LEU A 180 -2.06 -0.66 5.84
CA LEU A 180 -1.93 -1.49 7.04
C LEU A 180 -0.64 -2.35 7.04
N GLY A 181 0.24 -2.21 6.05
CA GLY A 181 1.54 -2.90 5.98
C GLY A 181 1.60 -4.11 5.05
N LEU A 182 0.51 -4.44 4.36
CA LEU A 182 0.48 -5.49 3.33
C LEU A 182 0.69 -4.84 1.95
N MET A 183 1.96 -4.55 1.62
CA MET A 183 2.37 -3.58 0.60
C MET A 183 2.71 -4.17 -0.78
N THR A 184 2.52 -5.47 -0.99
CA THR A 184 3.00 -6.11 -2.22
C THR A 184 1.85 -6.78 -2.96
N ASP A 185 1.73 -6.46 -4.26
CA ASP A 185 0.71 -7.03 -5.11
C ASP A 185 1.13 -8.38 -5.70
N ILE A 186 0.13 -9.12 -6.16
CA ILE A 186 0.29 -10.46 -6.74
C ILE A 186 -0.01 -10.36 -8.23
N LYS A 187 1.02 -10.51 -9.06
CA LYS A 187 0.83 -10.65 -10.50
C LYS A 187 0.57 -12.11 -10.86
N ASN A 188 -0.70 -12.48 -10.87
CA ASN A 188 -1.12 -13.85 -11.10
C ASN A 188 -2.60 -13.84 -11.53
N SER A 189 -2.90 -14.34 -12.72
CA SER A 189 -4.25 -14.35 -13.27
C SER A 189 -5.27 -15.14 -12.44
N HIS A 190 -4.79 -16.10 -11.60
CA HIS A 190 -5.66 -16.83 -10.66
C HIS A 190 -6.34 -15.88 -9.67
N TYR A 191 -5.69 -14.79 -9.27
CA TYR A 191 -6.21 -13.83 -8.28
C TYR A 191 -7.03 -12.71 -8.89
N ASN A 192 -7.08 -12.58 -10.21
CA ASN A 192 -7.88 -11.54 -10.88
C ASN A 192 -9.37 -11.68 -10.54
N GLY A 193 -9.95 -10.64 -9.93
CA GLY A 193 -11.32 -10.64 -9.44
C GLY A 193 -11.56 -11.47 -8.16
N LEU A 194 -10.52 -12.08 -7.58
CA LEU A 194 -10.59 -12.83 -6.33
C LEU A 194 -9.95 -12.07 -5.16
N SER A 195 -8.73 -11.59 -5.31
CA SER A 195 -7.99 -10.91 -4.25
C SER A 195 -7.89 -9.42 -4.49
N ILE A 196 -7.87 -8.65 -3.38
CA ILE A 196 -7.62 -7.21 -3.41
C ILE A 196 -6.16 -6.89 -3.78
N PHE A 197 -5.26 -7.85 -3.65
CA PHE A 197 -3.85 -7.72 -4.00
C PHE A 197 -3.53 -8.13 -5.45
N ALA A 198 -4.54 -8.33 -6.32
CA ALA A 198 -4.32 -8.69 -7.72
C ALA A 198 -3.84 -7.48 -8.53
N GLU A 199 -2.55 -7.45 -8.94
CA GLU A 199 -1.90 -6.37 -9.70
C GLU A 199 -2.67 -5.98 -10.98
N ASP A 200 -3.19 -6.96 -11.70
CA ASP A 200 -3.80 -6.75 -13.01
C ASP A 200 -5.35 -6.61 -12.96
N SER A 201 -5.96 -6.40 -11.78
CA SER A 201 -7.43 -6.40 -11.67
C SER A 201 -7.98 -5.49 -10.58
N ASN A 202 -8.81 -4.52 -10.95
CA ASN A 202 -9.64 -3.70 -10.07
C ASN A 202 -11.09 -4.24 -9.93
N ALA A 203 -11.33 -5.50 -10.20
CA ALA A 203 -12.68 -6.06 -10.15
C ALA A 203 -13.17 -6.37 -8.73
N THR A 204 -12.24 -6.62 -7.81
CA THR A 204 -12.51 -7.02 -6.42
C THR A 204 -12.95 -5.84 -5.57
N LYS A 205 -14.14 -5.94 -4.98
CA LYS A 205 -14.71 -4.89 -4.11
C LYS A 205 -14.92 -5.34 -2.67
N GLN A 206 -14.46 -6.53 -2.34
CA GLN A 206 -14.54 -7.15 -1.02
C GLN A 206 -13.27 -7.96 -0.77
N LEU A 207 -12.94 -8.15 0.50
CA LEU A 207 -11.81 -8.99 0.88
C LEU A 207 -12.16 -10.46 0.73
N ALA A 208 -11.34 -11.20 -0.03
CA ALA A 208 -11.41 -12.64 -0.15
C ALA A 208 -11.00 -13.37 1.15
N PRO A 209 -11.23 -14.68 1.25
CA PRO A 209 -10.81 -15.46 2.42
C PRO A 209 -9.30 -15.32 2.73
N GLN A 210 -8.42 -15.37 1.71
CA GLN A 210 -6.97 -15.22 1.89
C GLN A 210 -6.58 -13.79 2.25
N ASP A 211 -7.24 -12.75 1.72
CA ASP A 211 -7.01 -11.35 2.12
C ASP A 211 -7.33 -11.16 3.62
N LYS A 212 -8.47 -11.69 4.07
CA LYS A 212 -8.87 -11.64 5.48
C LYS A 212 -7.91 -12.44 6.37
N MET A 213 -7.48 -13.61 5.91
CA MET A 213 -6.48 -14.43 6.61
C MET A 213 -5.17 -13.66 6.77
N ALA A 214 -4.66 -13.04 5.70
CA ALA A 214 -3.43 -12.26 5.73
C ALA A 214 -3.50 -11.11 6.73
N LEU A 215 -4.61 -10.34 6.74
CA LEU A 215 -4.82 -9.27 7.72
C LEU A 215 -4.88 -9.78 9.16
N ARG A 216 -5.64 -10.85 9.44
CA ARG A 216 -5.69 -11.44 10.78
C ARG A 216 -4.33 -11.91 11.25
N ARG A 217 -3.57 -12.55 10.36
CA ARG A 217 -2.22 -13.02 10.65
C ARG A 217 -1.26 -11.87 10.92
N HIS A 218 -1.31 -10.81 10.11
CA HIS A 218 -0.45 -9.64 10.22
C HIS A 218 -0.61 -8.91 11.56
N TYR A 219 -1.82 -8.93 12.12
CA TYR A 219 -2.16 -8.31 13.41
C TYR A 219 -2.39 -9.33 14.54
N ARG A 220 -1.81 -10.52 14.43
CA ARG A 220 -1.91 -11.56 15.47
C ARG A 220 -0.93 -11.25 16.61
N PRO A 221 -1.36 -11.32 17.89
CA PRO A 221 -0.45 -11.29 19.02
C PRO A 221 0.55 -12.45 18.94
N GLY A 222 1.84 -12.19 19.20
CA GLY A 222 2.90 -13.20 19.16
C GLY A 222 3.50 -13.48 17.78
N GLU A 223 2.91 -13.02 16.68
CA GLU A 223 3.56 -13.01 15.37
C GLU A 223 4.54 -11.82 15.32
N THR A 224 5.77 -12.05 15.78
CA THR A 224 6.87 -11.10 15.60
C THR A 224 7.16 -11.01 14.11
N GLY A 225 7.30 -9.77 13.61
CA GLY A 225 7.50 -9.50 12.19
C GLY A 225 8.48 -10.48 11.54
N LEU A 226 8.16 -10.92 10.32
CA LEU A 226 8.98 -11.84 9.54
C LEU A 226 10.43 -11.35 9.54
N ARG A 227 11.33 -12.04 10.27
CA ARG A 227 12.73 -11.68 10.32
C ARG A 227 13.33 -11.86 8.93
N GLN A 228 14.01 -10.83 8.44
CA GLN A 228 14.95 -11.01 7.34
C GLN A 228 16.04 -11.97 7.84
N THR A 229 16.08 -13.17 7.31
CA THR A 229 17.28 -14.00 7.41
C THR A 229 18.39 -13.31 6.63
N ARG A 230 19.45 -12.90 7.35
CA ARG A 230 20.66 -12.34 6.77
C ARG A 230 21.34 -13.38 5.90
#